data_52ad31e5577bddbcefae7649059ae531
#
_entry.id   52ad31e5577bddbcefae7649059ae531
#
_cell.length_a   1.000
_cell.length_b   1.000
_cell.length_c   1.000
_cell.angle_alpha   90.00
_cell.angle_beta   90.00
_cell.angle_gamma   90.00
#
_symmetry.space_group_name_H-M   'P 1'
#
loop_
_entity.id
_entity.type
_entity.pdbx_description
1 polymer ?
#
loop_
_entity_poly.entity_id
_entity_poly.type
_entity_poly.pdbx_seq_one_letter_code
_entity_poly.pdbx_strand_id
1 'polypeptide(L)'
;MSDITTIRKYNIILEEFSLSQDKTLTAYDEVLSSRLNLGSKQILRLIRDLELEFDAIIKLDGTKRETYKLIRPVDLFVETFEQTDNIDWFFHMAHDADPEIFKALEGYTNKNKNAYKFVNTPFEDIDILKSNGIMKKLEDAVKLGEYRKIKFARLNNAIDNLKCLKLLFIDNNWYIATVGDDEIVRLSRVSFIENVSYATNISKFQKSSVEKQMQFIDNNIQNSLTLYNSEVKIATIKATPERAKYFDKGMKKFLSSQKFKEKLVDGSIIFTLEYTQPLEVLPFIQKWLPHLVILEPTELREEYIESLKRYLNGSNIII
;
A
#
# COMPACT_ATOMS: atom_id res chain seq x y z
N MET A 1 19.18 -3.93 -25.87
CA MET A 1 17.94 -3.16 -26.03
C MET A 1 16.87 -3.86 -25.21
N SER A 2 16.29 -3.21 -24.20
CA SER A 2 15.21 -3.81 -23.41
C SER A 2 13.96 -3.92 -24.27
N ASP A 3 13.36 -5.10 -24.33
CA ASP A 3 12.09 -5.31 -25.04
C ASP A 3 11.01 -4.38 -24.47
N ILE A 4 10.38 -3.62 -25.37
CA ILE A 4 9.24 -2.76 -25.03
C ILE A 4 8.07 -3.66 -24.59
N THR A 5 7.52 -3.45 -23.40
CA THR A 5 6.36 -4.21 -22.92
C THR A 5 5.15 -4.03 -23.84
N THR A 6 4.26 -5.02 -23.90
CA THR A 6 3.05 -4.97 -24.74
C THR A 6 2.18 -3.76 -24.44
N ILE A 7 1.98 -3.41 -23.18
CA ILE A 7 1.21 -2.22 -22.76
C ILE A 7 1.84 -0.93 -23.33
N ARG A 8 3.16 -0.81 -23.29
CA ARG A 8 3.85 0.35 -23.85
C ARG A 8 3.72 0.41 -25.38
N LYS A 9 3.66 -0.71 -26.06
CA LYS A 9 3.40 -0.77 -27.51
C LYS A 9 2.00 -0.28 -27.83
N TYR A 10 0.99 -0.69 -27.07
CA TYR A 10 -0.39 -0.21 -27.22
C TYR A 10 -0.50 1.29 -26.96
N ASN A 11 0.13 1.83 -25.94
CA ASN A 11 0.15 3.28 -25.68
C ASN A 11 0.75 4.06 -26.85
N ILE A 12 1.87 3.59 -27.42
CA ILE A 12 2.48 4.24 -28.60
C ILE A 12 1.52 4.24 -29.79
N ILE A 13 0.80 3.15 -30.03
CA ILE A 13 -0.19 3.06 -31.13
C ILE A 13 -1.34 4.06 -30.90
N LEU A 14 -1.87 4.14 -29.68
CA LEU A 14 -2.96 5.07 -29.33
C LEU A 14 -2.53 6.54 -29.40
N GLU A 15 -1.29 6.83 -29.01
CA GLU A 15 -0.68 8.16 -29.19
C GLU A 15 -0.62 8.55 -30.69
N GLU A 16 -0.17 7.64 -31.55
CA GLU A 16 -0.10 7.92 -33.00
C GLU A 16 -1.49 8.14 -33.61
N PHE A 17 -2.50 7.37 -33.20
CA PHE A 17 -3.88 7.66 -33.58
C PHE A 17 -4.31 9.08 -33.18
N SER A 18 -3.93 9.50 -31.97
CA SER A 18 -4.30 10.82 -31.44
C SER A 18 -3.58 11.99 -32.13
N LEU A 19 -2.36 11.74 -32.61
CA LEU A 19 -1.53 12.73 -33.33
C LEU A 19 -1.95 12.88 -34.81
N SER A 20 -2.58 11.86 -35.39
CA SER A 20 -3.07 11.89 -36.74
C SER A 20 -4.27 12.85 -36.86
N GLN A 21 -4.27 13.71 -37.89
CA GLN A 21 -5.29 14.74 -38.11
C GLN A 21 -6.71 14.16 -38.19
N ASP A 22 -6.86 12.99 -38.83
CA ASP A 22 -8.15 12.32 -38.99
C ASP A 22 -8.36 11.18 -37.98
N LYS A 23 -7.44 11.05 -37.02
CA LYS A 23 -7.38 9.91 -36.07
C LYS A 23 -7.35 8.56 -36.77
N THR A 24 -6.66 8.49 -37.90
CA THR A 24 -6.48 7.27 -38.69
C THR A 24 -5.04 6.79 -38.65
N LEU A 25 -4.86 5.48 -38.70
CA LEU A 25 -3.54 4.84 -38.66
C LEU A 25 -3.51 3.59 -39.56
N THR A 26 -2.37 3.33 -40.16
CA THR A 26 -2.09 2.11 -40.90
C THR A 26 -0.85 1.40 -40.32
N ALA A 27 -0.83 0.09 -40.37
CA ALA A 27 0.32 -0.69 -39.95
C ALA A 27 1.60 -0.47 -40.80
N TYR A 28 1.47 0.25 -41.91
CA TYR A 28 2.57 0.58 -42.83
C TYR A 28 3.13 1.99 -42.58
N ASP A 29 2.74 2.63 -41.48
CA ASP A 29 3.28 3.94 -41.07
C ASP A 29 4.75 3.80 -40.65
N GLU A 30 5.62 4.60 -41.26
CA GLU A 30 7.07 4.53 -41.04
C GLU A 30 7.46 5.10 -39.66
N VAL A 31 6.74 6.12 -39.18
CA VAL A 31 6.98 6.71 -37.86
C VAL A 31 6.64 5.69 -36.78
N LEU A 32 5.46 5.08 -36.89
CA LEU A 32 5.03 4.02 -35.97
C LEU A 32 5.98 2.81 -35.97
N SER A 33 6.40 2.37 -37.16
CA SER A 33 7.35 1.28 -37.33
C SER A 33 8.69 1.59 -36.64
N SER A 34 9.18 2.81 -36.79
CA SER A 34 10.42 3.27 -36.16
C SER A 34 10.29 3.35 -34.65
N ARG A 35 9.22 3.94 -34.13
CA ARG A 35 8.95 4.08 -32.68
C ARG A 35 8.82 2.74 -31.97
N LEU A 36 8.16 1.78 -32.59
CA LEU A 36 7.94 0.44 -32.05
C LEU A 36 9.11 -0.51 -32.28
N ASN A 37 9.97 -0.21 -33.27
CA ASN A 37 10.98 -1.12 -33.79
C ASN A 37 10.38 -2.49 -34.21
N LEU A 38 9.23 -2.43 -34.91
CA LEU A 38 8.46 -3.60 -35.34
C LEU A 38 8.13 -3.52 -36.84
N GLY A 39 8.03 -4.68 -37.47
CA GLY A 39 7.55 -4.78 -38.85
C GLY A 39 6.03 -4.63 -38.96
N SER A 40 5.54 -4.21 -40.14
CA SER A 40 4.13 -3.94 -40.41
C SER A 40 3.17 -5.09 -40.05
N LYS A 41 3.58 -6.37 -40.22
CA LYS A 41 2.76 -7.52 -39.82
C LYS A 41 2.55 -7.62 -38.31
N GLN A 42 3.57 -7.24 -37.52
CA GLN A 42 3.48 -7.25 -36.04
C GLN A 42 2.63 -6.06 -35.56
N ILE A 43 2.80 -4.90 -36.20
CA ILE A 43 1.99 -3.71 -35.91
C ILE A 43 0.52 -3.97 -36.22
N LEU A 44 0.23 -4.58 -37.39
CA LEU A 44 -1.13 -4.94 -37.77
C LEU A 44 -1.81 -5.85 -36.75
N ARG A 45 -1.05 -6.82 -36.20
CA ARG A 45 -1.57 -7.69 -35.14
C ARG A 45 -1.93 -6.90 -33.90
N LEU A 46 -1.04 -6.02 -33.43
CA LEU A 46 -1.31 -5.16 -32.27
C LEU A 46 -2.51 -4.23 -32.46
N ILE A 47 -2.70 -3.67 -33.68
CA ILE A 47 -3.87 -2.82 -33.97
C ILE A 47 -5.16 -3.65 -33.94
N ARG A 48 -5.13 -4.87 -34.49
CA ARG A 48 -6.28 -5.78 -34.45
C ARG A 48 -6.60 -6.26 -33.04
N ASP A 49 -5.57 -6.51 -32.22
CA ASP A 49 -5.78 -6.83 -30.81
C ASP A 49 -6.49 -5.66 -30.09
N LEU A 50 -6.08 -4.41 -30.36
CA LEU A 50 -6.75 -3.23 -29.81
C LEU A 50 -8.17 -3.05 -30.36
N GLU A 51 -8.43 -3.36 -31.64
CA GLU A 51 -9.78 -3.34 -32.24
C GLU A 51 -10.71 -4.35 -31.57
N LEU A 52 -10.19 -5.56 -31.27
CA LEU A 52 -10.97 -6.63 -30.66
C LEU A 52 -11.26 -6.39 -29.17
N GLU A 53 -10.29 -5.81 -28.46
CA GLU A 53 -10.39 -5.58 -27.02
C GLU A 53 -11.17 -4.30 -26.66
N PHE A 54 -11.09 -3.28 -27.51
CA PHE A 54 -11.67 -1.98 -27.22
C PHE A 54 -12.60 -1.52 -28.35
N ASP A 55 -13.87 -1.36 -28.05
CA ASP A 55 -14.88 -0.83 -28.99
C ASP A 55 -14.65 0.69 -29.29
N ALA A 56 -13.42 1.02 -29.63
CA ALA A 56 -12.92 2.37 -29.85
C ALA A 56 -12.18 2.55 -31.18
N ILE A 57 -11.80 1.45 -31.82
CA ILE A 57 -11.07 1.42 -33.08
C ILE A 57 -11.91 0.65 -34.09
N ILE A 58 -12.09 1.22 -35.25
CA ILE A 58 -12.80 0.57 -36.36
C ILE A 58 -11.92 0.47 -37.60
N LYS A 59 -12.04 -0.61 -38.35
CA LYS A 59 -11.44 -0.76 -39.66
C LYS A 59 -12.24 0.05 -40.68
N LEU A 60 -11.55 0.81 -41.52
CA LEU A 60 -12.18 1.55 -42.62
C LEU A 60 -12.25 0.70 -43.87
N ASP A 61 -13.45 0.58 -44.46
CA ASP A 61 -13.68 -0.12 -45.72
C ASP A 61 -13.19 0.69 -46.93
N GLY A 62 -12.84 0.00 -48.03
CA GLY A 62 -12.50 0.62 -49.30
C GLY A 62 -11.11 1.24 -49.41
N THR A 63 -10.26 1.08 -48.40
CA THR A 63 -8.87 1.56 -48.44
C THR A 63 -7.94 0.51 -49.08
N LYS A 64 -6.99 0.97 -49.94
CA LYS A 64 -5.98 0.07 -50.58
C LYS A 64 -5.07 -0.63 -49.56
N ARG A 65 -4.90 -0.03 -48.38
CA ARG A 65 -4.18 -0.61 -47.25
C ARG A 65 -5.12 -0.66 -46.06
N GLU A 66 -5.05 -1.68 -45.23
CA GLU A 66 -5.86 -1.74 -44.01
C GLU A 66 -5.59 -0.50 -43.14
N THR A 67 -6.60 0.35 -43.05
CA THR A 67 -6.58 1.60 -42.30
C THR A 67 -7.61 1.52 -41.22
N TYR A 68 -7.23 1.93 -40.02
CA TYR A 68 -8.06 1.94 -38.83
C TYR A 68 -8.31 3.38 -38.39
N LYS A 69 -9.43 3.61 -37.71
CA LYS A 69 -9.81 4.91 -37.16
C LYS A 69 -10.16 4.80 -35.69
N LEU A 70 -9.61 5.70 -34.90
CA LEU A 70 -9.98 5.85 -33.50
C LEU A 70 -11.26 6.70 -33.42
N ILE A 71 -12.37 6.11 -32.98
CA ILE A 71 -13.69 6.75 -32.89
C ILE A 71 -13.99 7.40 -31.55
N ARG A 72 -13.28 6.98 -30.49
CA ARG A 72 -13.32 7.61 -29.18
C ARG A 72 -11.95 7.52 -28.50
N PRO A 73 -11.63 8.39 -27.54
CA PRO A 73 -10.40 8.25 -26.75
C PRO A 73 -10.36 6.89 -26.02
N VAL A 74 -9.21 6.26 -26.01
CA VAL A 74 -8.95 5.01 -25.26
C VAL A 74 -7.89 5.33 -24.22
N ASP A 75 -8.22 5.11 -22.98
CA ASP A 75 -7.26 5.04 -21.89
C ASP A 75 -7.12 3.58 -21.46
N LEU A 76 -6.02 2.96 -21.87
CA LEU A 76 -5.77 1.53 -21.58
C LEU A 76 -5.84 1.18 -20.10
N PHE A 77 -5.44 2.11 -19.27
CA PHE A 77 -5.49 1.92 -17.84
C PHE A 77 -6.94 1.82 -17.37
N VAL A 78 -7.79 2.75 -17.82
CA VAL A 78 -9.19 2.81 -17.45
C VAL A 78 -9.98 1.63 -17.98
N GLU A 79 -9.84 1.31 -19.27
CA GLU A 79 -10.61 0.22 -19.87
C GLU A 79 -10.23 -1.15 -19.33
N THR A 80 -8.96 -1.36 -18.97
CA THR A 80 -8.55 -2.57 -18.26
C THR A 80 -9.20 -2.65 -16.88
N PHE A 81 -9.49 -1.52 -16.25
CA PHE A 81 -10.07 -1.44 -14.92
C PHE A 81 -11.60 -1.42 -14.90
N GLU A 82 -12.26 -0.90 -15.94
CA GLU A 82 -13.73 -0.94 -16.05
C GLU A 82 -14.30 -2.38 -16.16
N GLN A 83 -13.48 -3.33 -16.60
CA GLN A 83 -13.86 -4.75 -16.69
C GLN A 83 -13.79 -5.49 -15.35
N THR A 84 -13.34 -4.86 -14.28
CA THR A 84 -13.20 -5.49 -12.97
C THR A 84 -14.10 -4.78 -11.95
N ASP A 85 -15.25 -5.39 -11.65
CA ASP A 85 -16.31 -4.91 -10.71
C ASP A 85 -15.80 -4.47 -9.31
N ASN A 86 -14.54 -4.74 -8.99
CA ASN A 86 -13.97 -4.50 -7.66
C ASN A 86 -12.96 -3.34 -7.59
N ILE A 87 -12.73 -2.61 -8.69
CA ILE A 87 -11.66 -1.60 -8.72
C ILE A 87 -12.15 -0.23 -8.28
N ASP A 88 -13.41 0.08 -8.51
CA ASP A 88 -14.00 1.36 -8.11
C ASP A 88 -13.82 1.62 -6.59
N TRP A 89 -14.09 0.63 -5.76
CA TRP A 89 -13.88 0.75 -4.31
C TRP A 89 -12.40 0.87 -3.94
N PHE A 90 -11.48 0.18 -4.67
CA PHE A 90 -10.05 0.27 -4.43
C PHE A 90 -9.53 1.67 -4.75
N PHE A 91 -9.96 2.27 -5.86
CA PHE A 91 -9.60 3.64 -6.19
C PHE A 91 -10.11 4.66 -5.19
N HIS A 92 -11.34 4.50 -4.70
CA HIS A 92 -11.86 5.38 -3.65
C HIS A 92 -11.05 5.24 -2.35
N MET A 93 -10.71 4.01 -1.95
CA MET A 93 -9.90 3.78 -0.77
C MET A 93 -8.49 4.37 -0.93
N ALA A 94 -7.89 4.24 -2.10
CA ALA A 94 -6.57 4.77 -2.38
C ALA A 94 -6.57 6.32 -2.55
N HIS A 95 -7.64 6.90 -3.10
CA HIS A 95 -7.86 8.34 -3.15
C HIS A 95 -7.93 8.95 -1.75
N ASP A 96 -8.61 8.29 -0.82
CA ASP A 96 -8.69 8.75 0.57
C ASP A 96 -7.34 8.65 1.29
N ALA A 97 -6.46 7.71 0.85
CA ALA A 97 -5.10 7.58 1.37
C ALA A 97 -4.14 8.64 0.80
N ASP A 98 -4.27 9.00 -0.48
CA ASP A 98 -3.48 10.04 -1.15
C ASP A 98 -4.23 10.62 -2.37
N PRO A 99 -4.97 11.73 -2.20
CA PRO A 99 -5.75 12.36 -3.27
C PRO A 99 -4.94 12.74 -4.52
N GLU A 100 -3.66 13.10 -4.36
CA GLU A 100 -2.81 13.55 -5.47
C GLU A 100 -2.44 12.40 -6.44
N ILE A 101 -2.26 11.17 -5.92
CA ILE A 101 -1.96 10.00 -6.76
C ILE A 101 -3.09 9.75 -7.76
N PHE A 102 -4.32 10.05 -7.37
CA PHE A 102 -5.52 9.74 -8.15
C PHE A 102 -6.20 10.94 -8.80
N LYS A 103 -5.63 12.15 -8.69
CA LYS A 103 -6.19 13.36 -9.29
C LYS A 103 -6.40 13.22 -10.81
N ALA A 104 -5.50 12.52 -11.50
CA ALA A 104 -5.63 12.18 -12.90
C ALA A 104 -6.78 11.20 -13.18
N LEU A 105 -7.22 10.44 -12.19
CA LEU A 105 -8.28 9.42 -12.26
C LEU A 105 -9.64 9.96 -11.78
N GLU A 106 -9.71 11.19 -11.24
CA GLU A 106 -10.97 11.78 -10.74
C GLU A 106 -12.09 11.82 -11.79
N GLY A 107 -11.74 11.94 -13.08
CA GLY A 107 -12.70 11.89 -14.17
C GLY A 107 -13.44 10.55 -14.28
N TYR A 108 -12.84 9.47 -13.80
CA TYR A 108 -13.34 8.10 -13.93
C TYR A 108 -14.09 7.62 -12.67
N THR A 109 -13.71 8.10 -11.52
CA THR A 109 -14.40 7.77 -10.24
C THR A 109 -15.72 8.52 -10.07
N ASN A 110 -16.00 9.51 -10.93
CA ASN A 110 -17.18 10.39 -10.83
C ASN A 110 -18.51 9.68 -11.08
N LYS A 111 -18.55 8.56 -11.82
CA LYS A 111 -19.80 7.86 -12.15
C LYS A 111 -20.46 7.23 -10.91
N ASN A 112 -19.69 6.84 -9.89
CA ASN A 112 -20.16 6.13 -8.69
C ASN A 112 -19.91 6.89 -7.37
N LYS A 113 -19.53 8.17 -7.41
CA LYS A 113 -19.21 8.99 -6.21
C LYS A 113 -20.28 8.97 -5.11
N ASN A 114 -21.54 8.73 -5.46
CA ASN A 114 -22.65 8.72 -4.50
C ASN A 114 -22.91 7.34 -3.88
N ALA A 115 -22.31 6.27 -4.41
CA ALA A 115 -22.52 4.91 -3.93
C ALA A 115 -21.58 4.54 -2.78
N TYR A 116 -20.40 5.16 -2.69
CA TYR A 116 -19.38 4.80 -1.70
C TYR A 116 -18.87 6.04 -0.97
N LYS A 117 -18.74 5.92 0.35
CA LYS A 117 -18.03 6.90 1.18
C LYS A 117 -16.99 6.14 2.00
N PHE A 118 -15.73 6.44 1.76
CA PHE A 118 -14.62 5.96 2.57
C PHE A 118 -14.25 7.02 3.61
N VAL A 119 -14.08 6.60 4.85
CA VAL A 119 -13.71 7.48 5.95
C VAL A 119 -12.38 6.96 6.52
N ASN A 120 -11.31 7.21 5.80
CA ASN A 120 -9.94 6.96 6.25
C ASN A 120 -9.19 8.27 6.11
N THR A 121 -9.13 9.03 7.19
CA THR A 121 -8.32 10.24 7.19
C THR A 121 -6.93 9.86 7.69
N PRO A 122 -5.86 10.00 6.89
CA PRO A 122 -4.50 9.92 7.41
C PRO A 122 -4.36 10.90 8.56
N PHE A 123 -3.69 10.51 9.64
CA PHE A 123 -3.37 11.43 10.72
C PHE A 123 -2.34 12.48 10.28
N GLU A 124 -1.74 12.29 9.12
CA GLU A 124 -0.65 13.09 8.61
C GLU A 124 -1.15 13.96 7.46
N ASP A 125 -0.70 15.21 7.45
CA ASP A 125 -0.87 16.09 6.30
C ASP A 125 0.11 15.63 5.19
N ILE A 126 -0.42 14.90 4.21
CA ILE A 126 0.35 14.35 3.10
C ILE A 126 0.92 15.47 2.23
N ASP A 127 0.22 16.59 2.09
CA ASP A 127 0.69 17.72 1.29
C ASP A 127 1.93 18.35 1.93
N ILE A 128 1.99 18.45 3.26
CA ILE A 128 3.18 18.87 3.97
C ILE A 128 4.33 17.87 3.75
N LEU A 129 4.06 16.56 3.88
CA LEU A 129 5.09 15.53 3.68
C LEU A 129 5.66 15.52 2.25
N LYS A 130 4.83 15.86 1.26
CA LYS A 130 5.26 15.97 -0.14
C LYS A 130 6.00 17.29 -0.40
N SER A 131 5.48 18.41 0.08
CA SER A 131 6.03 19.74 -0.19
C SER A 131 7.41 19.96 0.39
N ASN A 132 7.73 19.36 1.55
CA ASN A 132 9.05 19.44 2.16
C ASN A 132 10.09 18.48 1.51
N GLY A 133 9.67 17.67 0.55
CA GLY A 133 10.51 16.73 -0.19
C GLY A 133 11.02 15.51 0.61
N ILE A 134 10.58 15.32 1.86
CA ILE A 134 11.01 14.20 2.71
C ILE A 134 10.57 12.87 2.10
N MET A 135 9.30 12.73 1.73
CA MET A 135 8.77 11.50 1.10
C MET A 135 9.59 11.14 -0.13
N LYS A 136 9.85 12.10 -1.02
CA LYS A 136 10.61 11.85 -2.25
C LYS A 136 12.03 11.37 -1.97
N LYS A 137 12.72 11.99 -1.01
CA LYS A 137 14.08 11.57 -0.62
C LYS A 137 14.12 10.16 -0.03
N LEU A 138 13.10 9.78 0.76
CA LEU A 138 12.97 8.44 1.32
C LEU A 138 12.62 7.41 0.24
N GLU A 139 11.71 7.74 -0.66
CA GLU A 139 11.33 6.91 -1.81
C GLU A 139 12.55 6.61 -2.71
N ASP A 140 13.32 7.64 -3.04
CA ASP A 140 14.53 7.49 -3.84
C ASP A 140 15.57 6.62 -3.12
N ALA A 141 15.75 6.82 -1.81
CA ALA A 141 16.67 6.02 -1.00
C ALA A 141 16.27 4.53 -0.97
N VAL A 142 14.99 4.23 -0.81
CA VAL A 142 14.47 2.86 -0.83
C VAL A 142 14.65 2.22 -2.22
N LYS A 143 14.28 2.93 -3.29
CA LYS A 143 14.40 2.43 -4.67
C LYS A 143 15.84 2.13 -5.05
N LEU A 144 16.75 3.01 -4.64
CA LEU A 144 18.16 2.93 -5.01
C LEU A 144 19.01 2.09 -4.05
N GLY A 145 18.47 1.69 -2.88
CA GLY A 145 19.20 0.96 -1.84
C GLY A 145 20.29 1.83 -1.19
N GLU A 146 19.95 3.06 -0.82
CA GLU A 146 20.93 4.04 -0.33
C GLU A 146 20.85 4.22 1.18
N TYR A 147 22.00 4.58 1.75
CA TYR A 147 22.07 5.07 3.12
C TYR A 147 21.59 6.53 3.20
N ARG A 148 20.96 6.88 4.31
CA ARG A 148 20.56 8.26 4.61
C ARG A 148 20.95 8.67 6.02
N LYS A 149 21.15 9.98 6.19
CA LYS A 149 21.23 10.64 7.47
C LYS A 149 19.88 11.28 7.75
N ILE A 150 19.22 10.85 8.85
CA ILE A 150 17.86 11.25 9.17
C ILE A 150 17.83 11.97 10.51
N LYS A 151 17.24 13.17 10.53
CA LYS A 151 16.98 13.96 11.72
C LYS A 151 15.53 13.80 12.12
N PHE A 152 15.29 13.33 13.33
CA PHE A 152 13.97 13.16 13.91
C PHE A 152 13.66 14.31 14.88
N ALA A 153 12.40 14.75 14.92
CA ALA A 153 11.91 15.92 15.70
C ALA A 153 12.24 15.90 17.20
N ARG A 154 12.40 14.70 17.77
CA ARG A 154 12.65 14.55 19.22
C ARG A 154 14.10 14.18 19.57
N LEU A 155 14.96 14.07 18.56
CA LEU A 155 16.37 13.74 18.79
C LEU A 155 17.24 14.97 18.62
N ASN A 156 18.21 15.16 19.51
CA ASN A 156 19.17 16.26 19.38
C ASN A 156 20.05 16.14 18.15
N ASN A 157 20.46 14.92 17.82
CA ASN A 157 21.33 14.62 16.69
C ASN A 157 20.63 13.81 15.61
N ALA A 158 21.05 14.01 14.35
CA ALA A 158 20.64 13.14 13.25
C ALA A 158 21.33 11.79 13.37
N ILE A 159 20.63 10.72 13.01
CA ILE A 159 21.20 9.38 12.90
C ILE A 159 21.75 9.21 11.50
N ASP A 160 23.02 8.85 11.41
CA ASP A 160 23.72 8.67 10.13
C ASP A 160 23.74 7.19 9.68
N ASN A 161 24.04 6.98 8.42
CA ASN A 161 24.22 5.65 7.80
C ASN A 161 23.02 4.69 7.98
N LEU A 162 21.79 5.20 8.02
CA LEU A 162 20.61 4.37 8.06
C LEU A 162 20.33 3.78 6.67
N LYS A 163 20.27 2.45 6.56
CA LYS A 163 19.75 1.72 5.40
C LYS A 163 18.26 1.95 5.32
N CYS A 164 17.76 2.58 4.26
CA CYS A 164 16.33 2.80 4.03
C CYS A 164 15.75 1.59 3.29
N LEU A 165 14.93 0.77 3.96
CA LEU A 165 14.49 -0.51 3.41
C LEU A 165 13.15 -0.44 2.69
N LYS A 166 12.12 0.14 3.32
CA LYS A 166 10.76 0.16 2.76
C LYS A 166 9.93 1.29 3.38
N LEU A 167 9.11 1.94 2.55
CA LEU A 167 8.02 2.81 3.01
C LEU A 167 6.77 1.95 3.23
N LEU A 168 6.12 2.13 4.37
CA LEU A 168 4.98 1.35 4.82
C LEU A 168 3.84 2.28 5.21
N PHE A 169 2.62 1.96 4.78
CA PHE A 169 1.42 2.62 5.25
C PHE A 169 0.70 1.70 6.24
N ILE A 170 0.77 2.03 7.52
CA ILE A 170 0.27 1.21 8.63
C ILE A 170 -0.56 2.12 9.55
N ASP A 171 -1.74 1.67 9.98
CA ASP A 171 -2.61 2.39 10.92
C ASP A 171 -2.84 3.85 10.49
N ASN A 172 -3.10 4.06 9.20
CA ASN A 172 -3.32 5.37 8.56
C ASN A 172 -2.14 6.35 8.67
N ASN A 173 -0.91 5.85 8.80
CA ASN A 173 0.30 6.67 8.85
C ASN A 173 1.40 6.09 7.98
N TRP A 174 2.26 6.97 7.46
CA TRP A 174 3.45 6.57 6.74
C TRP A 174 4.62 6.32 7.68
N TYR A 175 5.29 5.19 7.48
CA TYR A 175 6.50 4.79 8.19
C TYR A 175 7.62 4.51 7.21
N ILE A 176 8.84 4.80 7.62
CA ILE A 176 10.05 4.29 6.97
C ILE A 176 10.65 3.18 7.83
N ALA A 177 10.86 2.02 7.23
CA ALA A 177 11.65 0.95 7.84
C ALA A 177 13.12 1.20 7.57
N THR A 178 13.89 1.32 8.65
CA THR A 178 15.34 1.57 8.59
C THR A 178 16.11 0.56 9.41
N VAL A 179 17.39 0.37 9.04
CA VAL A 179 18.36 -0.45 9.78
C VAL A 179 19.63 0.36 9.95
N GLY A 180 20.11 0.44 11.18
CA GLY A 180 21.41 1.03 11.52
C GLY A 180 22.51 -0.02 11.60
N ASP A 181 23.64 0.35 12.25
CA ASP A 181 24.79 -0.53 12.44
C ASP A 181 24.50 -1.73 13.35
N ASP A 182 23.47 -1.64 14.18
CA ASP A 182 23.01 -2.70 15.08
C ASP A 182 22.15 -3.77 14.40
N GLU A 183 21.93 -3.65 13.08
CA GLU A 183 21.15 -4.57 12.26
C GLU A 183 19.69 -4.77 12.72
N ILE A 184 19.16 -3.86 13.56
CA ILE A 184 17.78 -3.88 14.07
C ILE A 184 16.86 -3.08 13.15
N VAL A 185 15.74 -3.68 12.71
CA VAL A 185 14.69 -2.97 11.98
C VAL A 185 13.95 -2.01 12.91
N ARG A 186 13.85 -0.76 12.51
CA ARG A 186 13.05 0.25 13.20
C ARG A 186 12.04 0.87 12.26
N LEU A 187 10.80 0.96 12.72
CA LEU A 187 9.74 1.68 12.04
C LEU A 187 9.66 3.11 12.60
N SER A 188 9.95 4.08 11.78
CA SER A 188 9.87 5.49 12.17
C SER A 188 8.80 6.21 11.37
N ARG A 189 7.91 6.91 12.06
CA ARG A 189 6.84 7.67 11.44
C ARG A 189 7.42 8.82 10.61
N VAL A 190 6.99 8.96 9.37
CA VAL A 190 7.56 9.94 8.44
C VAL A 190 7.30 11.37 8.89
N SER A 191 6.13 11.65 9.49
CA SER A 191 5.79 12.97 10.05
C SER A 191 6.69 13.42 11.19
N PHE A 192 7.45 12.50 11.81
CA PHE A 192 8.42 12.85 12.86
C PHE A 192 9.83 13.10 12.31
N ILE A 193 10.00 13.11 10.99
CA ILE A 193 11.26 13.40 10.34
C ILE A 193 11.34 14.88 10.00
N GLU A 194 12.35 15.57 10.52
CA GLU A 194 12.62 16.97 10.22
C GLU A 194 13.44 17.15 8.95
N ASN A 195 14.40 16.27 8.72
CA ASN A 195 15.26 16.32 7.55
C ASN A 195 15.82 14.96 7.14
N VAL A 196 15.98 14.79 5.83
CA VAL A 196 16.66 13.66 5.20
C VAL A 196 17.77 14.20 4.31
N SER A 197 19.01 13.77 4.54
CA SER A 197 20.19 14.15 3.78
C SER A 197 21.00 12.92 3.37
N TYR A 198 22.00 13.12 2.52
CA TYR A 198 22.94 12.06 2.20
C TYR A 198 23.70 11.64 3.47
N ALA A 199 23.94 10.35 3.60
CA ALA A 199 24.74 9.79 4.66
C ALA A 199 26.25 10.04 4.43
N THR A 200 27.05 9.85 5.46
CA THR A 200 28.51 9.84 5.32
C THR A 200 28.93 8.70 4.37
N ASN A 201 28.29 7.55 4.47
CA ASN A 201 28.42 6.48 3.49
C ASN A 201 27.51 6.76 2.28
N ILE A 202 28.11 7.20 1.18
CA ILE A 202 27.41 7.50 -0.09
C ILE A 202 27.23 6.27 -0.99
N SER A 203 27.67 5.08 -0.57
CA SER A 203 27.52 3.84 -1.32
C SER A 203 26.09 3.30 -1.21
N LYS A 204 25.78 2.30 -2.03
CA LYS A 204 24.53 1.52 -1.94
C LYS A 204 24.77 0.28 -1.10
N PHE A 205 23.82 -0.07 -0.25
CA PHE A 205 23.88 -1.36 0.44
C PHE A 205 23.44 -2.50 -0.48
N GLN A 206 24.02 -3.68 -0.28
CA GLN A 206 23.64 -4.87 -1.03
C GLN A 206 22.32 -5.43 -0.48
N LYS A 207 21.37 -5.79 -1.35
CA LYS A 207 20.08 -6.36 -0.95
C LYS A 207 20.22 -7.65 -0.14
N SER A 208 21.22 -8.47 -0.44
CA SER A 208 21.54 -9.69 0.31
C SER A 208 21.94 -9.42 1.77
N SER A 209 22.50 -8.24 2.08
CA SER A 209 22.88 -7.89 3.45
C SER A 209 21.69 -7.54 4.36
N VAL A 210 20.49 -7.40 3.81
CA VAL A 210 19.26 -7.03 4.54
C VAL A 210 18.11 -7.99 4.28
N GLU A 211 18.40 -9.18 3.78
CA GLU A 211 17.38 -10.16 3.38
C GLU A 211 16.49 -10.59 4.56
N LYS A 212 17.07 -10.86 5.72
CA LYS A 212 16.33 -11.22 6.94
C LYS A 212 15.40 -10.11 7.41
N GLN A 213 15.90 -8.87 7.34
CA GLN A 213 15.13 -7.68 7.69
C GLN A 213 13.97 -7.46 6.71
N MET A 214 14.21 -7.67 5.41
CA MET A 214 13.15 -7.57 4.40
C MET A 214 12.09 -8.66 4.57
N GLN A 215 12.49 -9.92 4.85
CA GLN A 215 11.55 -11.00 5.14
C GLN A 215 10.69 -10.69 6.37
N PHE A 216 11.28 -10.11 7.42
CA PHE A 216 10.50 -9.66 8.58
C PHE A 216 9.50 -8.56 8.20
N ILE A 217 9.92 -7.55 7.44
CA ILE A 217 9.05 -6.45 7.01
C ILE A 217 7.87 -6.98 6.18
N ASP A 218 8.11 -7.94 5.30
CA ASP A 218 7.11 -8.45 4.38
C ASP A 218 6.13 -9.45 5.02
N ASN A 219 6.56 -10.19 6.03
CA ASN A 219 5.80 -11.33 6.54
C ASN A 219 5.36 -11.23 8.00
N ASN A 220 6.05 -10.45 8.84
CA ASN A 220 5.87 -10.49 10.29
C ASN A 220 5.25 -9.21 10.87
N ILE A 221 5.33 -8.07 10.19
CA ILE A 221 4.75 -6.83 10.68
C ILE A 221 3.21 -6.91 10.62
N GLN A 222 2.56 -6.84 11.78
CA GLN A 222 1.10 -6.74 11.84
C GLN A 222 0.60 -5.32 12.19
N ASN A 223 1.43 -4.50 12.84
CA ASN A 223 1.20 -3.07 13.04
C ASN A 223 2.54 -2.34 13.31
N SER A 224 2.48 -1.03 13.55
CA SER A 224 3.68 -0.20 13.75
C SER A 224 4.46 -0.49 15.04
N LEU A 225 3.92 -1.32 15.91
CA LEU A 225 4.50 -1.70 17.21
C LEU A 225 5.14 -3.09 17.21
N THR A 226 5.09 -3.82 16.10
CA THR A 226 5.76 -5.12 15.97
C THR A 226 7.27 -4.96 16.04
N LEU A 227 7.94 -5.67 16.96
CA LEU A 227 9.38 -5.57 17.18
C LEU A 227 10.14 -6.62 16.38
N TYR A 228 11.24 -6.17 15.77
CA TYR A 228 12.18 -7.04 15.07
C TYR A 228 13.01 -7.88 16.06
N ASN A 229 13.23 -9.15 15.71
CA ASN A 229 14.08 -10.09 16.46
C ASN A 229 13.70 -10.26 17.94
N SER A 230 12.41 -10.06 18.26
CA SER A 230 11.87 -10.29 19.60
C SER A 230 11.14 -11.63 19.65
N GLU A 231 11.11 -12.22 20.85
CA GLU A 231 10.34 -13.44 21.09
C GLU A 231 8.87 -13.21 20.75
N VAL A 232 8.31 -14.11 19.94
CA VAL A 232 6.88 -14.10 19.61
C VAL A 232 6.12 -14.84 20.72
N LYS A 233 5.22 -14.13 21.39
CA LYS A 233 4.32 -14.66 22.42
C LYS A 233 2.92 -14.86 21.84
N ILE A 234 2.13 -15.72 22.48
CA ILE A 234 0.76 -16.01 22.06
C ILE A 234 -0.20 -15.59 23.17
N ALA A 235 -1.17 -14.75 22.81
CA ALA A 235 -2.31 -14.42 23.66
C ALA A 235 -3.53 -15.25 23.26
N THR A 236 -4.19 -15.88 24.25
CA THR A 236 -5.49 -16.53 24.09
C THR A 236 -6.58 -15.57 24.57
N ILE A 237 -7.50 -15.24 23.67
CA ILE A 237 -8.54 -14.23 23.90
C ILE A 237 -9.91 -14.89 23.79
N LYS A 238 -10.80 -14.56 24.73
CA LYS A 238 -12.23 -14.91 24.65
C LYS A 238 -13.02 -13.70 24.21
N ALA A 239 -13.82 -13.84 23.15
CA ALA A 239 -14.89 -12.91 22.77
C ALA A 239 -16.20 -13.37 23.42
N THR A 240 -16.89 -12.47 24.13
CA THR A 240 -18.20 -12.78 24.74
C THR A 240 -19.26 -13.03 23.66
N PRO A 241 -20.38 -13.71 23.99
CA PRO A 241 -21.41 -14.08 23.02
C PRO A 241 -21.94 -12.89 22.22
N GLU A 242 -22.05 -11.70 22.86
CA GLU A 242 -22.57 -10.48 22.23
C GLU A 242 -21.71 -9.98 21.05
N ARG A 243 -20.41 -10.29 21.06
CA ARG A 243 -19.45 -9.86 20.03
C ARG A 243 -18.79 -11.02 19.29
N ALA A 244 -19.07 -12.26 19.66
CA ALA A 244 -18.50 -13.47 19.09
C ALA A 244 -18.60 -13.52 17.56
N LYS A 245 -19.70 -13.05 16.97
CA LYS A 245 -19.92 -13.05 15.51
C LYS A 245 -18.80 -12.35 14.70
N TYR A 246 -18.09 -11.39 15.28
CA TYR A 246 -17.00 -10.68 14.58
C TYR A 246 -15.68 -11.46 14.57
N PHE A 247 -15.59 -12.53 15.38
CA PHE A 247 -14.37 -13.34 15.59
C PHE A 247 -14.57 -14.79 15.14
N ASP A 248 -15.73 -15.12 14.54
CA ASP A 248 -16.07 -16.47 14.11
C ASP A 248 -15.20 -16.93 12.93
N LYS A 249 -15.20 -18.23 12.69
CA LYS A 249 -14.43 -18.86 11.62
C LYS A 249 -14.83 -18.23 10.26
N GLY A 250 -13.85 -17.79 9.50
CA GLY A 250 -14.07 -17.15 8.20
C GLY A 250 -14.34 -15.64 8.23
N MET A 251 -14.45 -15.03 9.41
CA MET A 251 -14.53 -13.57 9.51
C MET A 251 -13.21 -12.89 9.19
N LYS A 252 -13.28 -11.62 8.75
CA LYS A 252 -12.09 -10.79 8.52
C LYS A 252 -11.27 -10.70 9.79
N LYS A 253 -9.98 -10.96 9.69
CA LYS A 253 -9.03 -10.79 10.78
C LYS A 253 -8.82 -9.30 11.07
N PHE A 254 -8.80 -8.93 12.33
CA PHE A 254 -8.44 -7.58 12.76
C PHE A 254 -6.93 -7.39 12.87
N LEU A 255 -6.21 -8.45 13.25
CA LEU A 255 -4.76 -8.53 13.21
C LEU A 255 -4.35 -9.74 12.37
N SER A 256 -3.28 -9.63 11.60
CA SER A 256 -2.84 -10.68 10.67
C SER A 256 -2.58 -12.02 11.36
N SER A 257 -2.08 -11.99 12.60
CA SER A 257 -1.80 -13.16 13.41
C SER A 257 -3.03 -13.84 14.04
N GLN A 258 -4.23 -13.22 13.94
CA GLN A 258 -5.45 -13.76 14.55
C GLN A 258 -5.78 -15.13 13.97
N LYS A 259 -5.95 -16.13 14.88
CA LYS A 259 -6.33 -17.50 14.54
C LYS A 259 -7.53 -17.94 15.39
N PHE A 260 -8.61 -18.31 14.73
CA PHE A 260 -9.77 -18.94 15.40
C PHE A 260 -9.35 -20.25 16.07
N LYS A 261 -9.76 -20.49 17.30
CA LYS A 261 -9.50 -21.74 18.04
C LYS A 261 -10.77 -22.57 18.17
N GLU A 262 -11.77 -22.06 18.85
CA GLU A 262 -13.01 -22.79 19.10
C GLU A 262 -14.19 -21.87 19.43
N LYS A 263 -15.41 -22.43 19.34
CA LYS A 263 -16.66 -21.82 19.81
C LYS A 263 -17.19 -22.60 21.00
N LEU A 264 -17.44 -21.89 22.08
CA LEU A 264 -17.94 -22.49 23.33
C LEU A 264 -19.47 -22.67 23.30
N VAL A 265 -19.98 -23.50 24.23
CA VAL A 265 -21.41 -23.79 24.37
C VAL A 265 -22.23 -22.54 24.68
N ASP A 266 -21.68 -21.60 25.43
CA ASP A 266 -22.28 -20.30 25.76
C ASP A 266 -22.33 -19.32 24.56
N GLY A 267 -21.81 -19.72 23.39
CA GLY A 267 -21.72 -18.90 22.20
C GLY A 267 -20.49 -18.00 22.14
N SER A 268 -19.65 -17.99 23.16
CA SER A 268 -18.35 -17.30 23.15
C SER A 268 -17.39 -17.92 22.14
N ILE A 269 -16.43 -17.15 21.67
CA ILE A 269 -15.38 -17.61 20.77
C ILE A 269 -14.01 -17.43 21.42
N ILE A 270 -13.16 -18.45 21.28
CA ILE A 270 -11.75 -18.40 21.63
C ILE A 270 -10.94 -18.23 20.35
N PHE A 271 -9.99 -17.29 20.36
CA PHE A 271 -9.02 -17.09 19.31
C PHE A 271 -7.65 -16.73 19.90
N THR A 272 -6.60 -16.86 19.10
CA THR A 272 -5.26 -16.50 19.51
C THR A 272 -4.73 -15.31 18.68
N LEU A 273 -3.83 -14.55 19.30
CA LEU A 273 -3.03 -13.48 18.69
C LEU A 273 -1.57 -13.72 18.98
N GLU A 274 -0.71 -13.58 17.99
CA GLU A 274 0.74 -13.52 18.19
C GLU A 274 1.15 -12.07 18.44
N TYR A 275 2.14 -11.82 19.30
CA TYR A 275 2.65 -10.48 19.60
C TYR A 275 4.09 -10.53 20.07
N THR A 276 4.82 -9.45 19.84
CA THR A 276 6.21 -9.27 20.28
C THR A 276 6.31 -8.38 21.52
N GLN A 277 5.31 -7.53 21.76
CA GLN A 277 5.16 -6.69 22.94
C GLN A 277 3.68 -6.41 23.24
N PRO A 278 3.33 -6.14 24.52
CA PRO A 278 1.93 -5.92 24.94
C PRO A 278 1.21 -4.82 24.14
N LEU A 279 1.88 -3.71 23.85
CA LEU A 279 1.31 -2.58 23.09
C LEU A 279 0.90 -2.95 21.67
N GLU A 280 1.36 -4.06 21.13
CA GLU A 280 0.97 -4.55 19.80
C GLU A 280 -0.49 -5.04 19.76
N VAL A 281 -0.99 -5.60 20.87
CA VAL A 281 -2.33 -6.22 20.97
C VAL A 281 -3.28 -5.54 21.95
N LEU A 282 -2.78 -4.91 23.01
CA LEU A 282 -3.63 -4.29 24.03
C LEU A 282 -4.56 -3.20 23.49
N PRO A 283 -4.15 -2.28 22.59
CA PRO A 283 -5.05 -1.27 22.03
C PRO A 283 -6.23 -1.88 21.26
N PHE A 284 -5.98 -2.99 20.57
CA PHE A 284 -7.04 -3.73 19.90
C PHE A 284 -8.03 -4.33 20.92
N ILE A 285 -7.54 -4.95 22.01
CA ILE A 285 -8.40 -5.51 23.06
C ILE A 285 -9.20 -4.41 23.76
N GLN A 286 -8.59 -3.26 24.03
CA GLN A 286 -9.25 -2.09 24.64
C GLN A 286 -10.43 -1.58 23.80
N LYS A 287 -10.28 -1.56 22.47
CA LYS A 287 -11.35 -1.14 21.55
C LYS A 287 -12.65 -1.95 21.73
N TRP A 288 -12.53 -3.19 22.21
CA TRP A 288 -13.65 -4.12 22.36
C TRP A 288 -14.08 -4.33 23.82
N LEU A 289 -13.63 -3.51 24.79
CA LEU A 289 -14.10 -3.58 26.16
C LEU A 289 -15.62 -3.47 26.25
N PRO A 290 -16.27 -4.24 27.12
CA PRO A 290 -15.75 -5.29 28.01
C PRO A 290 -15.76 -6.70 27.36
N HIS A 291 -15.91 -6.80 26.05
CA HIS A 291 -16.26 -8.02 25.34
C HIS A 291 -15.07 -8.91 24.95
N LEU A 292 -13.84 -8.39 24.97
CA LEU A 292 -12.64 -9.21 24.80
C LEU A 292 -11.95 -9.40 26.14
N VAL A 293 -11.72 -10.66 26.50
CA VAL A 293 -11.08 -11.06 27.76
C VAL A 293 -9.82 -11.82 27.46
N ILE A 294 -8.71 -11.40 28.06
CA ILE A 294 -7.42 -12.12 27.97
C ILE A 294 -7.49 -13.32 28.90
N LEU A 295 -7.39 -14.53 28.35
CA LEU A 295 -7.34 -15.75 29.13
C LEU A 295 -5.87 -16.07 29.49
N GLU A 296 -4.97 -15.98 28.51
CA GLU A 296 -3.54 -16.28 28.61
C GLU A 296 -2.74 -15.31 27.75
N PRO A 297 -1.50 -15.02 28.10
CA PRO A 297 -0.82 -15.39 29.35
C PRO A 297 -1.26 -14.50 30.53
N THR A 298 -1.04 -15.00 31.73
CA THR A 298 -1.41 -14.28 32.98
C THR A 298 -0.73 -12.91 33.06
N GLU A 299 0.53 -12.82 32.67
CA GLU A 299 1.33 -11.58 32.69
C GLU A 299 0.71 -10.49 31.82
N LEU A 300 0.28 -10.83 30.62
CA LEU A 300 -0.39 -9.86 29.70
C LEU A 300 -1.73 -9.39 30.30
N ARG A 301 -2.49 -10.32 30.90
CA ARG A 301 -3.75 -10.01 31.57
C ARG A 301 -3.56 -9.10 32.77
N GLU A 302 -2.56 -9.36 33.62
CA GLU A 302 -2.24 -8.56 34.77
C GLU A 302 -1.77 -7.14 34.39
N GLU A 303 -0.89 -7.01 33.38
CA GLU A 303 -0.46 -5.73 32.82
C GLU A 303 -1.66 -4.93 32.31
N TYR A 304 -2.58 -5.59 31.61
CA TYR A 304 -3.80 -4.95 31.13
C TYR A 304 -4.70 -4.45 32.27
N ILE A 305 -4.96 -5.30 33.26
CA ILE A 305 -5.77 -4.91 34.45
C ILE A 305 -5.11 -3.76 35.19
N GLU A 306 -3.81 -3.77 35.37
CA GLU A 306 -3.08 -2.71 36.03
C GLU A 306 -3.16 -1.38 35.24
N SER A 307 -3.12 -1.45 33.92
CA SER A 307 -3.31 -0.27 33.07
C SER A 307 -4.70 0.37 33.23
N LEU A 308 -5.73 -0.48 33.34
CA LEU A 308 -7.11 -0.01 33.60
C LEU A 308 -7.27 0.58 35.01
N LYS A 309 -6.67 -0.03 36.02
CA LYS A 309 -6.66 0.52 37.39
C LYS A 309 -5.98 1.89 37.44
N ARG A 310 -4.83 2.03 36.79
CA ARG A 310 -4.14 3.35 36.69
C ARG A 310 -5.01 4.41 36.03
N TYR A 311 -5.74 4.05 34.97
CA TYR A 311 -6.68 4.96 34.32
C TYR A 311 -7.82 5.38 35.29
N LEU A 312 -8.43 4.43 36.00
CA LEU A 312 -9.50 4.72 36.96
C LEU A 312 -9.02 5.58 38.13
N ASN A 313 -7.83 5.32 38.64
CA ASN A 313 -7.25 6.13 39.73
C ASN A 313 -6.82 7.54 39.26
N GLY A 314 -6.33 7.65 38.00
CA GLY A 314 -5.97 8.94 37.41
C GLY A 314 -7.18 9.84 37.13
N SER A 315 -8.33 9.25 36.77
CA SER A 315 -9.57 10.01 36.54
C SER A 315 -10.18 10.60 37.82
N ASN A 316 -9.78 10.11 39.00
CA ASN A 316 -10.19 10.66 40.30
C ASN A 316 -9.38 11.89 40.73
N ILE A 317 -8.40 12.35 39.97
CA ILE A 317 -7.53 13.50 40.24
C ILE A 317 -8.03 14.78 39.53
N ILE A 318 -9.05 14.68 38.69
CA ILE A 318 -9.55 15.80 37.85
C ILE A 318 -10.98 16.23 38.25
N ILE A 319 -11.38 16.03 39.50
CA ILE A 319 -12.63 16.58 40.01
C ILE A 319 -12.31 17.54 41.18
#